data_91ba2c3402fee13743ebfa51c939e2a6
#
_entry.id   91ba2c3402fee13743ebfa51c939e2a6
#
_cell.length_a   1.000
_cell.length_b   1.000
_cell.length_c   1.000
_cell.angle_alpha   90.00
_cell.angle_beta   90.00
_cell.angle_gamma   90.00
#
_symmetry.space_group_name_H-M   'P 1'
#
loop_
_entity.id
_entity.type
_entity.pdbx_description
1 polymer ?
#
loop_
_entity_poly.entity_id
_entity_poly.type
_entity_poly.pdbx_seq_one_letter_code
_entity_poly.pdbx_strand_id
1 'polypeptide(L)'
;MWAKAALAILLAVALAACGGSSGGRTSPSTGEAASASTSTLAAKRLQPARWTTFVHVSRPLDVAGPRRDGSIVLAAAGHLALLAPNGSARPFASAYRSPGGEEPYIDVAPPGCFGADVVYALRLRPPQGVVRVSADGRVRQLAILSAPGLIDGIAFDRTGAFGRRLLVTINAGRRTTVEAIDCRGHIQTITQHAPRVEGGLAVAPASFGRFGGDLIAPDEISGVIYAITPGGKSILIGASGLPHGQDIGVESAGFVPAGGRAEALLADRRTPGNRHPGDDVVLGIGRAALAAAGVRAGDLLLAGEGGTLTDAVRCGRAGCQIRRVAVGPRIAHGEGHIAFSVGR
;
A
#
# COMPACT_ATOMS: atom_id res chain seq x y z
N MET A 1 -40.20 -13.19 13.21
CA MET A 1 -41.29 -12.81 12.30
C MET A 1 -41.42 -11.28 12.30
N TRP A 2 -40.87 -10.60 11.32
CA TRP A 2 -41.25 -9.24 10.94
C TRP A 2 -40.91 -9.05 9.47
N ALA A 3 -41.91 -8.55 8.73
CA ALA A 3 -42.02 -8.64 7.30
C ALA A 3 -41.24 -7.54 6.54
N LYS A 4 -40.82 -7.90 5.34
CA LYS A 4 -40.22 -7.04 4.31
C LYS A 4 -41.27 -6.09 3.74
N ALA A 5 -40.93 -4.82 3.53
CA ALA A 5 -41.62 -3.94 2.61
C ALA A 5 -40.64 -3.42 1.56
N ALA A 6 -40.85 -3.83 0.32
CA ALA A 6 -40.12 -3.32 -0.85
C ALA A 6 -40.91 -2.12 -1.40
N LEU A 7 -40.24 -1.01 -1.69
CA LEU A 7 -40.80 0.14 -2.37
C LEU A 7 -40.08 0.31 -3.72
N ALA A 8 -40.82 0.04 -4.81
CA ALA A 8 -40.35 0.26 -6.18
C ALA A 8 -40.78 1.71 -6.60
N ILE A 9 -39.82 2.48 -7.08
CA ILE A 9 -40.07 3.78 -7.71
C ILE A 9 -39.74 3.65 -9.19
N LEU A 10 -40.79 3.75 -10.01
CA LEU A 10 -40.76 3.90 -11.46
C LEU A 10 -40.50 5.37 -11.82
N LEU A 11 -39.46 5.63 -12.61
CA LEU A 11 -39.25 6.94 -13.25
C LEU A 11 -39.49 6.82 -14.75
N ALA A 12 -40.48 7.53 -15.24
CA ALA A 12 -40.79 7.63 -16.67
C ALA A 12 -39.91 8.69 -17.33
N VAL A 13 -39.32 8.36 -18.48
CA VAL A 13 -38.57 9.29 -19.33
C VAL A 13 -39.50 9.72 -20.47
N ALA A 14 -39.74 11.03 -20.61
CA ALA A 14 -40.44 11.63 -21.72
C ALA A 14 -39.45 12.03 -22.83
N LEU A 15 -39.66 11.52 -24.05
CA LEU A 15 -39.02 11.99 -25.27
C LEU A 15 -39.79 13.24 -25.78
N ALA A 16 -39.05 14.29 -26.11
CA ALA A 16 -39.54 15.37 -26.94
C ALA A 16 -38.68 15.45 -28.21
N ALA A 17 -39.32 15.17 -29.33
CA ALA A 17 -38.77 15.42 -30.67
C ALA A 17 -39.35 16.76 -31.19
N CYS A 18 -38.54 17.61 -31.76
CA CYS A 18 -38.98 18.68 -32.65
C CYS A 18 -37.95 18.79 -33.79
N GLY A 19 -38.49 18.58 -34.99
CA GLY A 19 -37.83 18.82 -36.22
C GLY A 19 -37.96 20.26 -36.74
N GLY A 20 -37.24 20.64 -37.77
CA GLY A 20 -37.31 21.91 -38.47
C GLY A 20 -36.29 22.02 -39.58
N SER A 21 -36.78 21.95 -40.79
CA SER A 21 -36.06 21.97 -42.08
C SER A 21 -35.78 23.38 -42.62
N SER A 22 -34.85 23.44 -43.54
CA SER A 22 -34.73 24.25 -44.80
C SER A 22 -33.37 24.90 -44.90
N GLY A 23 -32.47 24.62 -45.87
CA GLY A 23 -32.67 24.94 -47.28
C GLY A 23 -31.71 26.05 -47.65
N GLY A 24 -30.59 25.76 -48.33
CA GLY A 24 -29.64 26.74 -48.82
C GLY A 24 -28.50 26.11 -49.63
N ARG A 25 -28.72 25.95 -50.98
CA ARG A 25 -27.67 25.59 -51.95
C ARG A 25 -26.81 26.79 -52.24
N THR A 26 -25.50 26.67 -52.17
CA THR A 26 -24.55 27.43 -53.04
C THR A 26 -23.36 26.53 -53.34
N SER A 27 -23.03 26.39 -54.60
CA SER A 27 -21.99 25.58 -55.23
C SER A 27 -20.63 26.34 -55.29
N PRO A 28 -19.58 25.74 -55.89
CA PRO A 28 -18.38 25.39 -55.15
C PRO A 28 -17.20 26.34 -55.49
N SER A 29 -16.34 26.53 -54.53
CA SER A 29 -15.00 27.10 -54.74
C SER A 29 -13.97 25.99 -54.60
N THR A 30 -13.30 25.68 -55.70
CA THR A 30 -12.12 24.84 -55.76
C THR A 30 -10.97 25.50 -55.00
N GLY A 31 -10.75 25.07 -53.78
CA GLY A 31 -9.58 25.39 -52.99
C GLY A 31 -8.78 24.11 -52.76
N GLU A 32 -7.56 24.13 -53.28
CA GLU A 32 -6.54 23.11 -53.15
C GLU A 32 -6.30 22.80 -51.66
N ALA A 33 -6.77 21.65 -51.20
CA ALA A 33 -6.60 21.21 -49.82
C ALA A 33 -5.18 20.68 -49.64
N ALA A 34 -4.31 21.48 -49.05
CA ALA A 34 -3.07 21.00 -48.47
C ALA A 34 -3.41 19.94 -47.38
N SER A 35 -3.17 18.69 -47.70
CA SER A 35 -3.27 17.58 -46.75
C SER A 35 -2.24 17.78 -45.64
N ALA A 36 -2.67 18.44 -44.57
CA ALA A 36 -1.94 18.41 -43.31
C ALA A 36 -2.05 16.97 -42.74
N SER A 37 -1.02 16.19 -42.98
CA SER A 37 -0.85 14.90 -42.31
C SER A 37 -0.73 15.14 -40.80
N THR A 38 -1.84 15.16 -40.10
CA THR A 38 -1.89 15.09 -38.64
C THR A 38 -1.38 13.71 -38.24
N SER A 39 -0.07 13.62 -38.05
CA SER A 39 0.55 12.45 -37.39
C SER A 39 0.05 12.39 -35.95
N THR A 40 -1.08 11.73 -35.75
CA THR A 40 -1.58 11.39 -34.42
C THR A 40 -0.58 10.39 -33.85
N LEU A 41 0.39 10.89 -33.07
CA LEU A 41 1.23 10.07 -32.23
C LEU A 41 0.27 9.30 -31.28
N ALA A 42 -0.07 8.07 -31.67
CA ALA A 42 -0.84 7.19 -30.83
C ALA A 42 -0.10 7.06 -29.50
N ALA A 43 -0.67 7.62 -28.44
CA ALA A 43 -0.09 7.53 -27.11
C ALA A 43 0.12 6.05 -26.81
N LYS A 44 1.38 5.63 -26.71
CA LYS A 44 1.77 4.24 -26.44
C LYS A 44 1.06 3.82 -25.15
N ARG A 45 0.10 2.91 -25.24
CA ARG A 45 -0.57 2.36 -24.05
C ARG A 45 0.49 1.71 -23.17
N LEU A 46 0.65 2.23 -21.98
CA LEU A 46 1.54 1.65 -20.97
C LEU A 46 1.01 0.25 -20.62
N GLN A 47 1.89 -0.74 -20.65
CA GLN A 47 1.56 -2.10 -20.27
C GLN A 47 1.86 -2.28 -18.79
N PRO A 48 0.96 -2.92 -18.02
CA PRO A 48 1.24 -3.27 -16.63
C PRO A 48 2.47 -4.17 -16.52
N ALA A 49 3.30 -3.91 -15.53
CA ALA A 49 4.38 -4.81 -15.12
C ALA A 49 3.82 -6.12 -14.56
N ARG A 50 4.69 -7.10 -14.32
CA ARG A 50 4.31 -8.37 -13.71
C ARG A 50 5.10 -8.60 -12.45
N TRP A 51 4.41 -8.99 -11.38
CA TRP A 51 5.03 -9.62 -10.24
C TRP A 51 5.54 -11.00 -10.65
N THR A 52 6.76 -11.30 -10.33
CA THR A 52 7.39 -12.60 -10.58
C THR A 52 8.03 -13.09 -9.29
N THR A 53 8.22 -14.39 -9.16
CA THR A 53 8.92 -14.97 -8.02
C THR A 53 10.34 -14.40 -7.94
N PHE A 54 10.64 -13.74 -6.83
CA PHE A 54 11.98 -13.25 -6.50
C PHE A 54 12.76 -14.31 -5.75
N VAL A 55 12.15 -14.91 -4.72
CA VAL A 55 12.73 -16.01 -3.95
C VAL A 55 11.63 -16.83 -3.26
N HIS A 56 11.85 -18.14 -3.14
CA HIS A 56 10.99 -19.02 -2.35
C HIS A 56 11.35 -18.91 -0.87
N VAL A 57 10.34 -18.70 -0.04
CA VAL A 57 10.48 -18.55 1.42
C VAL A 57 9.26 -19.14 2.09
N SER A 58 9.44 -20.01 3.06
CA SER A 58 8.31 -20.58 3.80
C SER A 58 7.58 -19.53 4.63
N ARG A 59 6.27 -19.40 4.41
CA ARG A 59 5.35 -18.53 5.13
C ARG A 59 5.86 -17.09 5.26
N PRO A 60 6.18 -16.39 4.15
CA PRO A 60 6.49 -14.98 4.20
C PRO A 60 5.25 -14.22 4.66
N LEU A 61 5.46 -13.15 5.43
CA LEU A 61 4.39 -12.37 6.00
C LEU A 61 4.53 -10.88 5.66
N ASP A 62 5.75 -10.36 5.79
CA ASP A 62 5.98 -8.93 5.59
C ASP A 62 7.43 -8.66 5.19
N VAL A 63 7.63 -7.58 4.45
CA VAL A 63 8.94 -7.09 4.00
C VAL A 63 9.10 -5.63 4.39
N ALA A 64 10.19 -5.26 5.05
CA ALA A 64 10.43 -3.90 5.52
C ALA A 64 11.86 -3.41 5.22
N GLY A 65 12.01 -2.12 4.99
CA GLY A 65 13.30 -1.50 4.70
C GLY A 65 13.23 -0.48 3.56
N PRO A 66 14.35 -0.24 2.84
CA PRO A 66 15.64 -0.91 2.99
C PRO A 66 16.40 -0.50 4.25
N ARG A 67 17.29 -1.36 4.70
CA ARG A 67 18.36 -1.05 5.65
C ARG A 67 19.47 -0.26 4.96
N ARG A 68 20.39 0.31 5.75
CA ARG A 68 21.52 1.10 5.21
C ARG A 68 22.44 0.30 4.29
N ASP A 69 22.51 -1.02 4.46
CA ASP A 69 23.26 -1.92 3.59
C ASP A 69 22.51 -2.32 2.31
N GLY A 70 21.31 -1.80 2.10
CA GLY A 70 20.43 -2.09 0.96
C GLY A 70 19.62 -3.38 1.12
N SER A 71 19.82 -4.16 2.18
CA SER A 71 19.04 -5.38 2.44
C SER A 71 17.62 -5.02 2.92
N ILE A 72 16.69 -5.94 2.69
CA ILE A 72 15.32 -5.91 3.20
C ILE A 72 15.22 -6.87 4.37
N VAL A 73 14.49 -6.49 5.41
CA VAL A 73 14.09 -7.41 6.47
C VAL A 73 12.84 -8.14 6.01
N LEU A 74 12.86 -9.45 6.09
CA LEU A 74 11.76 -10.34 5.78
C LEU A 74 11.28 -11.00 7.09
N ALA A 75 10.01 -10.84 7.41
CA ALA A 75 9.33 -11.65 8.42
C ALA A 75 8.76 -12.89 7.76
N ALA A 76 9.16 -14.08 8.20
CA ALA A 76 8.71 -15.34 7.63
C ALA A 76 8.75 -16.46 8.68
N ALA A 77 7.73 -17.30 8.70
CA ALA A 77 7.63 -18.46 9.59
C ALA A 77 7.92 -18.15 11.08
N GLY A 78 7.59 -16.93 11.53
CA GLY A 78 7.85 -16.46 12.90
C GLY A 78 9.30 -16.05 13.19
N HIS A 79 10.13 -15.93 12.18
CA HIS A 79 11.53 -15.51 12.23
C HIS A 79 11.80 -14.27 11.39
N LEU A 80 12.99 -13.73 11.50
CA LEU A 80 13.46 -12.66 10.64
C LEU A 80 14.64 -13.15 9.79
N ALA A 81 14.70 -12.66 8.56
CA ALA A 81 15.83 -12.86 7.64
C ALA A 81 16.22 -11.52 6.99
N LEU A 82 17.44 -11.43 6.50
CA LEU A 82 17.85 -10.37 5.59
C LEU A 82 17.85 -10.91 4.18
N LEU A 83 17.12 -10.22 3.33
CA LEU A 83 17.03 -10.49 1.91
C LEU A 83 17.92 -9.50 1.16
N ALA A 84 18.94 -10.01 0.51
CA ALA A 84 19.84 -9.18 -0.29
C ALA A 84 19.24 -8.87 -1.67
N PRO A 85 19.72 -7.82 -2.37
CA PRO A 85 19.21 -7.47 -3.70
C PRO A 85 19.38 -8.56 -4.77
N ASN A 86 20.25 -9.54 -4.55
CA ASN A 86 20.47 -10.69 -5.45
C ASN A 86 19.55 -11.89 -5.12
N GLY A 87 18.58 -11.74 -4.21
CA GLY A 87 17.67 -12.80 -3.79
C GLY A 87 18.23 -13.76 -2.73
N SER A 88 19.49 -13.61 -2.31
CA SER A 88 20.01 -14.45 -1.22
C SER A 88 19.38 -14.01 0.11
N ALA A 89 18.89 -14.98 0.87
CA ALA A 89 18.35 -14.79 2.20
C ALA A 89 19.28 -15.38 3.26
N ARG A 90 19.47 -14.66 4.37
CA ARG A 90 20.23 -15.15 5.52
C ARG A 90 19.50 -14.87 6.82
N PRO A 91 19.62 -15.73 7.83
CA PRO A 91 18.99 -15.47 9.13
C PRO A 91 19.42 -14.10 9.69
N PHE A 92 18.47 -13.41 10.31
CA PHE A 92 18.71 -12.17 11.02
C PHE A 92 18.05 -12.25 12.40
N ALA A 93 18.73 -11.72 13.42
CA ALA A 93 18.23 -11.78 14.78
C ALA A 93 17.77 -13.22 15.16
N SER A 94 18.66 -14.20 15.01
CA SER A 94 18.34 -15.64 15.05
C SER A 94 17.64 -16.10 16.33
N ALA A 95 17.79 -15.36 17.44
CA ALA A 95 17.08 -15.62 18.69
C ALA A 95 15.62 -15.06 18.69
N TYR A 96 15.25 -14.25 17.70
CA TYR A 96 13.89 -13.71 17.59
C TYR A 96 12.89 -14.83 17.29
N ARG A 97 11.77 -14.75 17.97
CA ARG A 97 10.56 -15.50 17.67
C ARG A 97 9.41 -14.50 17.65
N SER A 98 8.55 -14.58 16.65
CA SER A 98 7.39 -13.71 16.57
C SER A 98 6.61 -13.73 17.87
N PRO A 99 6.20 -12.58 18.41
CA PRO A 99 5.36 -12.52 19.60
C PRO A 99 3.96 -13.14 19.38
N GLY A 100 3.69 -13.59 18.16
CA GLY A 100 2.46 -14.27 17.77
C GLY A 100 1.32 -13.31 17.41
N GLY A 101 0.28 -13.88 16.85
CA GLY A 101 -0.81 -13.21 16.17
C GLY A 101 -0.87 -13.68 14.73
N GLU A 102 -1.84 -13.20 13.98
CA GLU A 102 -2.05 -13.59 12.60
C GLU A 102 -1.10 -12.81 11.69
N GLU A 103 -1.02 -11.50 11.88
CA GLU A 103 -0.25 -10.56 11.04
C GLU A 103 0.65 -9.65 11.88
N PRO A 104 1.71 -10.19 12.52
CA PRO A 104 2.67 -9.37 13.25
C PRO A 104 3.59 -8.60 12.29
N TYR A 105 3.04 -7.62 11.58
CA TYR A 105 3.78 -6.77 10.64
C TYR A 105 4.97 -6.08 11.29
N ILE A 106 5.94 -5.72 10.46
CA ILE A 106 7.22 -5.15 10.89
C ILE A 106 7.52 -3.84 10.15
N ASP A 107 8.29 -2.94 10.78
CA ASP A 107 8.99 -1.88 10.05
C ASP A 107 10.42 -1.71 10.59
N VAL A 108 11.28 -1.15 9.75
CA VAL A 108 12.70 -0.92 10.03
C VAL A 108 12.92 0.56 10.38
N ALA A 109 13.52 0.80 11.54
CA ALA A 109 13.76 2.15 12.01
C ALA A 109 14.70 2.93 11.08
N PRO A 110 14.34 4.17 10.72
CA PRO A 110 15.27 5.10 10.09
C PRO A 110 16.37 5.50 11.08
N PRO A 111 17.45 6.12 10.60
CA PRO A 111 18.45 6.74 11.49
C PRO A 111 17.81 7.70 12.48
N GLY A 112 18.20 7.61 13.75
CA GLY A 112 17.66 8.44 14.83
C GLY A 112 17.58 7.69 16.16
N CYS A 113 16.74 8.18 17.06
CA CYS A 113 16.65 7.66 18.43
C CYS A 113 16.12 6.22 18.52
N PHE A 114 15.38 5.73 17.53
CA PHE A 114 14.93 4.34 17.48
C PHE A 114 16.07 3.34 17.18
N GLY A 115 17.22 3.84 16.73
CA GLY A 115 18.36 3.05 16.32
C GLY A 115 18.25 2.60 14.86
N ALA A 116 19.19 3.05 14.04
CA ALA A 116 19.19 2.70 12.61
C ALA A 116 19.18 1.18 12.39
N ASP A 117 18.36 0.73 11.44
CA ASP A 117 18.22 -0.68 11.04
C ASP A 117 17.66 -1.62 12.14
N VAL A 118 17.16 -1.09 13.26
CA VAL A 118 16.44 -1.86 14.28
C VAL A 118 15.04 -2.17 13.76
N VAL A 119 14.59 -3.41 13.98
CA VAL A 119 13.27 -3.86 13.58
C VAL A 119 12.28 -3.61 14.70
N TYR A 120 11.10 -3.17 14.34
CA TYR A 120 9.94 -3.08 15.22
C TYR A 120 8.84 -3.97 14.67
N ALA A 121 8.17 -4.71 15.55
CA ALA A 121 7.15 -5.67 15.18
C ALA A 121 5.90 -5.48 16.02
N LEU A 122 4.74 -5.68 15.42
CA LEU A 122 3.47 -5.73 16.11
C LEU A 122 3.41 -6.97 17.01
N ARG A 123 2.85 -6.80 18.21
CA ARG A 123 2.49 -7.86 19.13
C ARG A 123 0.98 -7.88 19.28
N LEU A 124 0.33 -8.81 18.59
CA LEU A 124 -1.13 -8.90 18.55
C LEU A 124 -1.69 -9.63 19.76
N ARG A 125 -0.92 -10.57 20.34
CA ARG A 125 -1.35 -11.27 21.56
C ARG A 125 -1.21 -10.38 22.79
N PRO A 126 -2.15 -10.45 23.76
CA PRO A 126 -2.09 -9.65 24.98
C PRO A 126 -0.79 -9.83 25.78
N PRO A 127 -0.26 -8.75 26.36
CA PRO A 127 -0.68 -7.37 26.14
C PRO A 127 -0.29 -6.91 24.73
N GLN A 128 -1.25 -6.39 23.97
CA GLN A 128 -1.01 -5.88 22.62
C GLN A 128 -0.03 -4.71 22.66
N GLY A 129 0.75 -4.54 21.58
CA GLY A 129 1.72 -3.45 21.53
C GLY A 129 2.76 -3.59 20.44
N VAL A 130 3.87 -2.91 20.65
CA VAL A 130 5.02 -2.94 19.74
C VAL A 130 6.25 -3.45 20.48
N VAL A 131 6.97 -4.37 19.86
CA VAL A 131 8.27 -4.85 20.35
C VAL A 131 9.40 -4.36 19.47
N ARG A 132 10.55 -4.10 20.10
CA ARG A 132 11.80 -3.79 19.46
C ARG A 132 12.63 -5.07 19.36
N VAL A 133 13.18 -5.34 18.18
CA VAL A 133 14.05 -6.50 17.92
C VAL A 133 15.45 -5.99 17.57
N SER A 134 16.42 -6.24 18.44
CA SER A 134 17.82 -5.89 18.18
C SER A 134 18.49 -6.91 17.25
N ALA A 135 19.67 -6.57 16.72
CA ALA A 135 20.40 -7.42 15.77
C ALA A 135 20.78 -8.80 16.35
N ASP A 136 20.95 -8.91 17.66
CA ASP A 136 21.19 -10.16 18.39
C ASP A 136 19.90 -10.95 18.69
N GLY A 137 18.76 -10.48 18.21
CA GLY A 137 17.45 -11.14 18.40
C GLY A 137 16.79 -10.90 19.75
N ARG A 138 17.33 -10.03 20.58
CA ARG A 138 16.65 -9.67 21.83
C ARG A 138 15.38 -8.90 21.53
N VAL A 139 14.27 -9.36 22.13
CA VAL A 139 12.97 -8.71 22.04
C VAL A 139 12.72 -7.92 23.30
N ARG A 140 12.40 -6.63 23.16
CA ARG A 140 12.00 -5.77 24.26
C ARG A 140 10.70 -5.08 23.91
N GLN A 141 9.81 -4.96 24.89
CA GLN A 141 8.60 -4.15 24.76
C GLN A 141 9.01 -2.70 24.53
N LEU A 142 8.49 -2.07 23.48
CA LEU A 142 8.57 -0.63 23.28
C LEU A 142 7.38 0.05 23.94
N ALA A 143 6.16 -0.38 23.58
CA ALA A 143 4.92 0.20 24.08
C ALA A 143 3.85 -0.88 24.22
N ILE A 144 2.98 -0.73 25.20
CA ILE A 144 1.73 -1.49 25.36
C ILE A 144 0.61 -0.55 24.93
N LEU A 145 -0.23 -1.01 24.00
CA LEU A 145 -1.34 -0.25 23.44
C LEU A 145 -2.62 -0.63 24.19
N SER A 146 -3.33 0.37 24.67
CA SER A 146 -4.57 0.19 25.45
C SER A 146 -5.83 0.54 24.67
N ALA A 147 -5.69 1.10 23.47
CA ALA A 147 -6.84 1.37 22.60
C ALA A 147 -7.57 0.06 22.28
N PRO A 148 -8.91 0.05 22.35
CA PRO A 148 -9.68 -1.15 22.06
C PRO A 148 -9.61 -1.50 20.58
N GLY A 149 -9.52 -2.79 20.27
CA GLY A 149 -9.51 -3.29 18.91
C GLY A 149 -8.33 -4.22 18.60
N LEU A 150 -8.14 -4.50 17.32
CA LEU A 150 -7.05 -5.29 16.79
C LEU A 150 -5.96 -4.37 16.24
N ILE A 151 -4.72 -4.59 16.63
CA ILE A 151 -3.57 -3.89 16.03
C ILE A 151 -3.35 -4.48 14.64
N ASP A 152 -3.16 -3.59 13.65
CA ASP A 152 -3.31 -3.99 12.26
C ASP A 152 -2.32 -3.34 11.29
N GLY A 153 -1.69 -2.24 11.63
CA GLY A 153 -0.70 -1.59 10.78
C GLY A 153 0.42 -0.92 11.54
N ILE A 154 1.57 -0.81 10.91
CA ILE A 154 2.79 -0.21 11.47
C ILE A 154 3.54 0.56 10.39
N ALA A 155 3.98 1.79 10.66
CA ALA A 155 4.80 2.57 9.74
C ALA A 155 5.66 3.59 10.47
N PHE A 156 6.93 3.78 10.08
CA PHE A 156 7.74 4.88 10.55
C PHE A 156 7.45 6.18 9.79
N ASP A 157 7.28 7.26 10.54
CA ASP A 157 7.33 8.61 9.97
C ASP A 157 8.77 8.97 9.60
N ARG A 158 9.10 8.79 8.33
CA ARG A 158 10.42 9.13 7.76
C ARG A 158 10.51 10.60 7.35
N THR A 159 9.39 11.32 7.34
CA THR A 159 9.29 12.72 6.89
C THR A 159 9.48 13.73 8.01
N GLY A 160 9.11 13.37 9.22
CA GLY A 160 9.08 14.23 10.40
C GLY A 160 7.73 14.87 10.67
N ALA A 161 6.71 14.63 9.84
CA ALA A 161 5.38 15.22 9.99
C ALA A 161 4.68 14.79 11.29
N PHE A 162 4.89 13.55 11.72
CA PHE A 162 4.42 13.02 13.01
C PHE A 162 5.53 13.03 14.08
N GLY A 163 6.54 13.88 13.95
CA GLY A 163 7.65 13.99 14.90
C GLY A 163 8.63 12.83 14.84
N ARG A 164 8.81 12.19 13.68
CA ARG A 164 9.67 11.02 13.43
C ARG A 164 9.34 9.83 14.33
N ARG A 165 8.06 9.62 14.59
CA ARG A 165 7.55 8.56 15.45
C ARG A 165 7.17 7.30 14.66
N LEU A 166 6.97 6.21 15.36
CA LEU A 166 6.37 5.00 14.86
C LEU A 166 4.85 5.13 14.96
N LEU A 167 4.15 4.95 13.85
CA LEU A 167 2.70 5.00 13.78
C LEU A 167 2.15 3.58 13.81
N VAL A 168 1.07 3.41 14.54
CA VAL A 168 0.35 2.13 14.66
C VAL A 168 -1.14 2.39 14.50
N THR A 169 -1.82 1.50 13.79
CA THR A 169 -3.29 1.51 13.65
C THR A 169 -3.91 0.39 14.49
N ILE A 170 -5.07 0.69 15.08
CA ILE A 170 -5.84 -0.25 15.88
C ILE A 170 -7.29 -0.16 15.42
N ASN A 171 -7.79 -1.25 14.86
CA ASN A 171 -9.14 -1.34 14.31
C ASN A 171 -10.16 -1.80 15.35
N ALA A 172 -11.22 -1.02 15.54
CA ALA A 172 -12.38 -1.34 16.36
C ALA A 172 -13.66 -1.20 15.55
N GLY A 173 -14.04 -2.26 14.86
CA GLY A 173 -15.19 -2.28 13.98
C GLY A 173 -15.01 -1.37 12.76
N ARG A 174 -15.76 -0.25 12.69
CA ARG A 174 -15.73 0.68 11.56
C ARG A 174 -14.76 1.86 11.75
N ARG A 175 -14.02 1.88 12.83
CA ARG A 175 -13.13 2.99 13.20
C ARG A 175 -11.74 2.46 13.50
N THR A 176 -10.78 3.32 13.22
CA THR A 176 -9.37 3.09 13.52
C THR A 176 -8.88 4.16 14.47
N THR A 177 -8.18 3.73 15.51
CA THR A 177 -7.32 4.58 16.33
C THR A 177 -5.94 4.60 15.70
N VAL A 178 -5.38 5.79 15.53
CA VAL A 178 -3.97 5.98 15.10
C VAL A 178 -3.19 6.49 16.29
N GLU A 179 -2.15 5.77 16.66
CA GLU A 179 -1.23 6.13 17.73
C GLU A 179 0.18 6.37 17.19
N ALA A 180 0.85 7.40 17.70
CA ALA A 180 2.24 7.75 17.39
C ALA A 180 3.10 7.48 18.61
N ILE A 181 4.10 6.62 18.48
CA ILE A 181 4.95 6.14 19.56
C ILE A 181 6.34 6.75 19.40
N ASP A 182 6.89 7.35 20.43
CA ASP A 182 8.28 7.82 20.42
C ASP A 182 9.27 6.68 20.74
N CYS A 183 10.57 6.96 20.60
CA CYS A 183 11.60 5.93 20.82
C CYS A 183 11.78 5.53 22.31
N ARG A 184 11.09 6.19 23.23
CA ARG A 184 11.02 5.83 24.66
C ARG A 184 9.77 5.04 25.00
N GLY A 185 8.86 4.87 24.01
CA GLY A 185 7.59 4.17 24.17
C GLY A 185 6.44 5.05 24.65
N HIS A 186 6.61 6.40 24.69
CA HIS A 186 5.49 7.29 24.98
C HIS A 186 4.53 7.33 23.78
N ILE A 187 3.26 7.15 24.07
CA ILE A 187 2.18 7.09 23.10
C ILE A 187 1.46 8.42 23.05
N GLN A 188 1.22 8.90 21.85
CA GLN A 188 0.31 10.01 21.57
C GLN A 188 -0.77 9.52 20.64
N THR A 189 -2.03 9.59 21.05
CA THR A 189 -3.16 9.34 20.17
C THR A 189 -3.30 10.48 19.17
N ILE A 190 -3.21 10.16 17.89
CA ILE A 190 -3.40 11.12 16.80
C ILE A 190 -4.90 11.28 16.52
N THR A 191 -5.65 10.15 16.45
CA THR A 191 -7.11 10.14 16.31
C THR A 191 -7.67 8.80 16.79
N GLN A 192 -8.94 8.81 17.22
CA GLN A 192 -9.74 7.61 17.54
C GLN A 192 -10.90 7.44 16.56
N HIS A 193 -10.94 8.26 15.52
CA HIS A 193 -12.10 8.38 14.65
C HIS A 193 -11.76 8.28 13.16
N ALA A 194 -10.58 7.79 12.82
CA ALA A 194 -10.26 7.49 11.42
C ALA A 194 -11.26 6.44 10.90
N PRO A 195 -11.59 6.46 9.61
CA PRO A 195 -12.26 5.34 8.97
C PRO A 195 -11.46 4.06 9.18
N ARG A 196 -12.11 2.91 9.00
CA ARG A 196 -11.37 1.64 8.99
C ARG A 196 -10.25 1.71 7.94
N VAL A 197 -9.07 1.31 8.32
CA VAL A 197 -7.90 1.14 7.45
C VAL A 197 -7.15 -0.10 7.89
N GLU A 198 -6.54 -0.81 6.98
CA GLU A 198 -5.95 -2.13 7.21
C GLU A 198 -4.69 -2.32 6.39
N GLY A 199 -3.80 -3.18 6.87
CA GLY A 199 -2.63 -3.63 6.14
C GLY A 199 -1.51 -2.60 6.02
N GLY A 200 -0.90 -2.57 4.85
CA GLY A 200 0.26 -1.74 4.57
C GLY A 200 -0.02 -0.25 4.69
N LEU A 201 0.69 0.38 5.59
CA LEU A 201 0.64 1.81 5.83
C LEU A 201 1.92 2.49 5.34
N ALA A 202 1.83 3.75 4.96
CA ALA A 202 3.02 4.53 4.61
C ALA A 202 2.84 6.02 4.85
N VAL A 203 3.83 6.70 5.44
CA VAL A 203 3.83 8.16 5.53
C VAL A 203 4.30 8.75 4.19
N ALA A 204 3.48 9.61 3.62
CA ALA A 204 3.70 10.16 2.29
C ALA A 204 4.93 11.09 2.24
N PRO A 205 5.83 10.93 1.25
CA PRO A 205 6.92 11.85 1.05
C PRO A 205 6.39 13.25 0.70
N ALA A 206 7.17 14.29 0.96
CA ALA A 206 6.78 15.68 0.68
C ALA A 206 6.40 15.91 -0.80
N SER A 207 6.89 15.06 -1.71
CA SER A 207 6.57 15.10 -3.13
C SER A 207 5.17 14.57 -3.48
N PHE A 208 4.42 14.01 -2.52
CA PHE A 208 3.08 13.44 -2.74
C PHE A 208 1.97 14.50 -2.75
N GLY A 209 2.23 15.62 -3.36
CA GLY A 209 1.28 16.70 -3.55
C GLY A 209 0.74 17.26 -2.23
N ARG A 210 -0.59 17.47 -2.16
CA ARG A 210 -1.23 18.04 -0.97
C ARG A 210 -1.26 17.09 0.25
N PHE A 211 -0.92 15.83 0.06
CA PHE A 211 -0.91 14.82 1.11
C PHE A 211 0.49 14.48 1.62
N GLY A 212 1.51 15.26 1.18
CA GLY A 212 2.88 15.10 1.69
C GLY A 212 2.94 15.24 3.21
N GLY A 213 3.48 14.23 3.89
CA GLY A 213 3.53 14.15 5.34
C GLY A 213 2.35 13.46 6.01
N ASP A 214 1.26 13.17 5.30
CA ASP A 214 0.12 12.42 5.86
C ASP A 214 0.41 10.91 5.90
N LEU A 215 -0.24 10.21 6.82
CA LEU A 215 -0.28 8.75 6.82
C LEU A 215 -1.29 8.30 5.76
N ILE A 216 -0.83 7.55 4.76
CA ILE A 216 -1.69 6.98 3.74
C ILE A 216 -2.05 5.55 4.15
N ALA A 217 -3.34 5.29 4.18
CA ALA A 217 -3.89 4.03 4.67
C ALA A 217 -5.09 3.61 3.80
N PRO A 218 -5.05 2.43 3.19
CA PRO A 218 -6.19 1.85 2.48
C PRO A 218 -7.19 1.20 3.46
N ASP A 219 -8.41 1.04 3.01
CA ASP A 219 -9.42 0.19 3.63
C ASP A 219 -9.65 -1.04 2.74
N GLU A 220 -9.23 -2.17 3.23
CA GLU A 220 -9.34 -3.46 2.55
C GLU A 220 -10.79 -3.78 2.13
N ILE A 221 -11.75 -3.52 3.01
CA ILE A 221 -13.16 -3.88 2.80
C ILE A 221 -13.82 -3.03 1.72
N SER A 222 -13.51 -1.74 1.65
CA SER A 222 -14.15 -0.82 0.69
C SER A 222 -13.27 -0.47 -0.51
N GLY A 223 -11.98 -0.77 -0.46
CA GLY A 223 -11.00 -0.38 -1.48
C GLY A 223 -10.72 1.12 -1.52
N VAL A 224 -11.13 1.86 -0.50
CA VAL A 224 -10.95 3.31 -0.40
C VAL A 224 -9.61 3.63 0.22
N ILE A 225 -8.97 4.70 -0.24
CA ILE A 225 -7.68 5.17 0.25
C ILE A 225 -7.89 6.46 1.04
N TYR A 226 -7.39 6.52 2.25
CA TYR A 226 -7.43 7.70 3.11
C TYR A 226 -6.04 8.28 3.34
N ALA A 227 -5.98 9.60 3.53
CA ALA A 227 -4.86 10.31 4.12
C ALA A 227 -5.27 10.75 5.53
N ILE A 228 -4.46 10.42 6.53
CA ILE A 228 -4.67 10.83 7.92
C ILE A 228 -3.59 11.82 8.27
N THR A 229 -3.99 13.06 8.54
CA THR A 229 -3.04 14.15 8.81
C THR A 229 -2.42 14.02 10.20
N PRO A 230 -1.28 14.66 10.47
CA PRO A 230 -0.71 14.71 11.82
C PRO A 230 -1.63 15.31 12.89
N GLY A 231 -2.61 16.11 12.48
CA GLY A 231 -3.68 16.63 13.35
C GLY A 231 -4.88 15.71 13.49
N GLY A 232 -4.84 14.48 12.97
CA GLY A 232 -5.88 13.45 13.14
C GLY A 232 -7.08 13.56 12.20
N LYS A 233 -7.06 14.49 11.22
CA LYS A 233 -8.12 14.60 10.22
C LYS A 233 -7.93 13.54 9.15
N SER A 234 -8.99 12.78 8.85
CA SER A 234 -9.01 11.85 7.72
C SER A 234 -9.55 12.53 6.46
N ILE A 235 -8.88 12.35 5.35
CA ILE A 235 -9.20 12.93 4.05
C ILE A 235 -9.27 11.81 3.02
N LEU A 236 -10.36 11.76 2.25
CA LEU A 236 -10.51 10.82 1.16
C LEU A 236 -9.55 11.17 0.00
N ILE A 237 -8.74 10.21 -0.41
CA ILE A 237 -7.93 10.31 -1.63
C ILE A 237 -8.74 9.83 -2.84
N GLY A 238 -9.39 8.67 -2.72
CA GLY A 238 -10.21 8.08 -3.77
C GLY A 238 -10.41 6.57 -3.57
N ALA A 239 -11.16 5.96 -4.47
CA ALA A 239 -11.24 4.50 -4.56
C ALA A 239 -10.03 3.95 -5.32
N SER A 240 -9.44 2.87 -4.84
CA SER A 240 -8.28 2.24 -5.49
C SER A 240 -8.61 1.66 -6.86
N GLY A 241 -9.86 1.23 -7.08
CA GLY A 241 -10.23 0.47 -8.27
C GLY A 241 -9.74 -0.99 -8.26
N LEU A 242 -9.12 -1.42 -7.17
CA LEU A 242 -8.74 -2.81 -6.92
C LEU A 242 -9.95 -3.61 -6.43
N PRO A 243 -9.95 -4.94 -6.59
CA PRO A 243 -10.86 -5.80 -5.84
C PRO A 243 -10.79 -5.45 -4.35
N HIS A 244 -11.89 -5.56 -3.65
CA HIS A 244 -11.98 -5.21 -2.25
C HIS A 244 -12.95 -6.15 -1.52
N GLY A 245 -12.84 -6.22 -0.21
CA GLY A 245 -13.52 -7.17 0.64
C GLY A 245 -12.51 -8.03 1.39
N GLN A 246 -12.95 -8.80 2.38
CA GLN A 246 -12.08 -9.69 3.13
C GLN A 246 -11.33 -10.65 2.22
N ASP A 247 -10.07 -10.93 2.55
CA ASP A 247 -9.17 -11.87 1.87
C ASP A 247 -8.87 -11.58 0.39
N ILE A 248 -9.22 -10.38 -0.12
CA ILE A 248 -8.94 -9.97 -1.50
C ILE A 248 -8.63 -8.49 -1.65
N GLY A 249 -8.80 -7.72 -0.58
CA GLY A 249 -8.78 -6.25 -0.59
C GLY A 249 -7.41 -5.63 -0.76
N VAL A 250 -7.33 -4.33 -0.49
CA VAL A 250 -6.06 -3.60 -0.56
C VAL A 250 -5.31 -3.80 0.74
N GLU A 251 -4.32 -4.68 0.72
CA GLU A 251 -3.55 -5.08 1.89
C GLU A 251 -2.17 -4.45 1.94
N SER A 252 -1.56 -4.17 0.80
CA SER A 252 -0.15 -3.79 0.77
C SER A 252 0.08 -2.41 0.17
N ALA A 253 0.96 -1.63 0.80
CA ALA A 253 1.33 -0.30 0.31
C ALA A 253 2.83 -0.01 0.46
N GLY A 254 3.36 0.86 -0.43
CA GLY A 254 4.73 1.34 -0.34
C GLY A 254 5.02 2.47 -1.31
N PHE A 255 5.74 3.51 -0.85
CA PHE A 255 6.18 4.61 -1.71
C PHE A 255 7.43 4.25 -2.50
N VAL A 256 7.37 4.48 -3.82
CA VAL A 256 8.53 4.30 -4.70
C VAL A 256 9.63 5.28 -4.33
N PRO A 257 10.83 4.82 -3.93
CA PRO A 257 11.89 5.70 -3.47
C PRO A 257 12.48 6.53 -4.61
N ALA A 258 13.04 7.69 -4.25
CA ALA A 258 13.85 8.49 -5.16
C ALA A 258 15.20 7.80 -5.39
N GLY A 259 15.72 7.89 -6.63
CA GLY A 259 17.05 7.38 -6.99
C GLY A 259 17.14 5.85 -7.14
N GLY A 260 18.30 5.39 -7.58
CA GLY A 260 18.74 4.00 -7.54
C GLY A 260 18.03 2.98 -8.42
N ARG A 261 18.57 1.77 -8.42
CA ARG A 261 17.95 0.55 -8.96
C ARG A 261 17.14 -0.08 -7.82
N ALA A 262 15.87 0.24 -7.73
CA ALA A 262 15.00 -0.33 -6.71
C ALA A 262 14.11 -1.42 -7.34
N GLU A 263 14.00 -2.55 -6.67
CA GLU A 263 13.05 -3.60 -6.96
C GLU A 263 11.94 -3.54 -5.91
N ALA A 264 10.70 -3.51 -6.35
CA ALA A 264 9.56 -3.64 -5.44
C ALA A 264 9.45 -5.10 -5.01
N LEU A 265 9.31 -5.33 -3.72
CA LEU A 265 9.17 -6.65 -3.11
C LEU A 265 7.88 -6.72 -2.32
N LEU A 266 7.20 -7.88 -2.37
CA LEU A 266 5.94 -8.15 -1.70
C LEU A 266 5.92 -9.60 -1.21
N ALA A 267 5.47 -9.85 0.00
CA ALA A 267 5.25 -11.20 0.49
C ALA A 267 4.02 -11.83 -0.16
N ASP A 268 4.11 -13.08 -0.59
CA ASP A 268 3.02 -13.92 -1.09
C ASP A 268 2.90 -15.14 -0.17
N ARG A 269 2.02 -15.04 0.79
CA ARG A 269 1.84 -16.00 1.88
C ARG A 269 0.94 -17.14 1.44
N ARG A 270 1.36 -18.36 1.76
CA ARG A 270 0.48 -19.53 1.55
C ARG A 270 -0.63 -19.56 2.60
N THR A 271 -1.88 -19.46 2.15
CA THR A 271 -3.11 -19.46 2.93
C THR A 271 -4.05 -20.55 2.41
N PRO A 272 -3.87 -21.82 2.84
CA PRO A 272 -4.68 -22.93 2.34
C PRO A 272 -6.16 -22.71 2.61
N GLY A 273 -6.98 -22.95 1.59
CA GLY A 273 -8.44 -22.77 1.66
C GLY A 273 -8.92 -21.41 1.20
N ASN A 274 -8.03 -20.41 1.05
CA ASN A 274 -8.35 -19.13 0.43
C ASN A 274 -8.56 -19.29 -1.06
N ARG A 275 -9.34 -18.42 -1.68
CA ARG A 275 -9.53 -18.33 -3.14
C ARG A 275 -8.21 -18.00 -3.86
N HIS A 276 -7.33 -17.31 -3.18
CA HIS A 276 -5.97 -16.97 -3.59
C HIS A 276 -5.00 -17.60 -2.58
N PRO A 277 -4.65 -18.87 -2.75
CA PRO A 277 -3.97 -19.64 -1.70
C PRO A 277 -2.52 -19.26 -1.49
N GLY A 278 -1.94 -18.37 -2.31
CA GLY A 278 -0.53 -17.99 -2.24
C GLY A 278 0.43 -19.13 -2.58
N ASP A 279 1.71 -18.81 -2.71
CA ASP A 279 2.73 -19.76 -3.18
C ASP A 279 4.00 -19.80 -2.32
N ASP A 280 4.01 -19.18 -1.15
CA ASP A 280 5.16 -19.09 -0.23
C ASP A 280 6.41 -18.53 -0.92
N VAL A 281 6.28 -17.34 -1.52
CA VAL A 281 7.37 -16.64 -2.19
C VAL A 281 7.42 -15.17 -1.77
N VAL A 282 8.57 -14.55 -1.95
CA VAL A 282 8.63 -13.09 -2.11
C VAL A 282 8.53 -12.81 -3.60
N LEU A 283 7.56 -11.99 -3.97
CA LEU A 283 7.38 -11.49 -5.32
C LEU A 283 8.25 -10.26 -5.56
N GLY A 284 8.70 -10.05 -6.80
CA GLY A 284 9.50 -8.91 -7.19
C GLY A 284 9.06 -8.27 -8.51
N ILE A 285 9.22 -6.94 -8.61
CA ILE A 285 9.16 -6.19 -9.88
C ILE A 285 10.35 -5.27 -9.96
N GLY A 286 11.20 -5.48 -10.96
CA GLY A 286 12.33 -4.61 -11.21
C GLY A 286 11.92 -3.19 -11.62
N ARG A 287 12.71 -2.18 -11.24
CA ARG A 287 12.46 -0.76 -11.52
C ARG A 287 12.22 -0.46 -13.00
N ALA A 288 12.96 -1.11 -13.91
CA ALA A 288 12.79 -0.87 -15.35
C ALA A 288 11.37 -1.25 -15.81
N ALA A 289 10.82 -2.36 -15.30
CA ALA A 289 9.45 -2.78 -15.60
C ALA A 289 8.41 -1.82 -15.00
N LEU A 290 8.62 -1.37 -13.75
CA LEU A 290 7.77 -0.34 -13.13
C LEU A 290 7.81 0.97 -13.91
N ALA A 291 9.00 1.43 -14.33
CA ALA A 291 9.15 2.64 -15.12
C ALA A 291 8.49 2.50 -16.50
N ALA A 292 8.62 1.35 -17.18
CA ALA A 292 7.94 1.05 -18.43
C ALA A 292 6.40 1.04 -18.27
N ALA A 293 5.91 0.63 -17.10
CA ALA A 293 4.51 0.77 -16.71
C ALA A 293 4.17 2.20 -16.26
N GLY A 294 5.10 3.16 -16.34
CA GLY A 294 4.92 4.60 -16.06
C GLY A 294 4.94 4.96 -14.58
N VAL A 295 5.40 4.08 -13.70
CA VAL A 295 5.63 4.35 -12.27
C VAL A 295 6.83 5.27 -12.11
N ARG A 296 6.77 6.21 -11.17
CA ARG A 296 7.80 7.21 -10.89
C ARG A 296 8.12 7.22 -9.39
N ALA A 297 9.27 7.77 -9.05
CA ALA A 297 9.61 8.07 -7.68
C ALA A 297 8.54 8.97 -7.02
N GLY A 298 8.18 8.65 -5.79
CA GLY A 298 7.11 9.32 -5.05
C GLY A 298 5.69 8.83 -5.36
N ASP A 299 5.48 7.93 -6.35
CA ASP A 299 4.20 7.25 -6.48
C ASP A 299 4.00 6.26 -5.32
N LEU A 300 2.79 6.14 -4.83
CA LEU A 300 2.41 5.07 -3.91
C LEU A 300 1.98 3.86 -4.73
N LEU A 301 2.56 2.70 -4.48
CA LEU A 301 2.03 1.43 -4.97
C LEU A 301 1.07 0.87 -3.92
N LEU A 302 -0.07 0.38 -4.39
CA LEU A 302 -1.07 -0.34 -3.61
C LEU A 302 -1.31 -1.68 -4.27
N ALA A 303 -1.22 -2.77 -3.53
CA ALA A 303 -1.54 -4.10 -4.03
C ALA A 303 -2.71 -4.71 -3.28
N GLY A 304 -3.56 -5.43 -4.01
CA GLY A 304 -4.61 -6.25 -3.41
C GLY A 304 -4.02 -7.55 -2.90
N GLU A 305 -4.55 -8.03 -1.81
CA GLU A 305 -4.23 -9.32 -1.22
C GLU A 305 -4.50 -10.44 -2.23
N GLY A 306 -5.72 -10.49 -2.78
CA GLY A 306 -6.09 -11.49 -3.77
C GLY A 306 -5.53 -11.22 -5.16
N GLY A 307 -4.49 -11.99 -5.58
CA GLY A 307 -3.90 -11.95 -6.92
C GLY A 307 -2.94 -10.79 -7.16
N THR A 308 -2.59 -10.02 -6.14
CA THR A 308 -1.59 -8.94 -6.17
C THR A 308 -1.73 -7.95 -7.33
N LEU A 309 -2.97 -7.66 -7.74
CA LEU A 309 -3.22 -6.56 -8.67
C LEU A 309 -2.73 -5.26 -8.02
N THR A 310 -1.96 -4.45 -8.77
CA THR A 310 -1.29 -3.30 -8.18
C THR A 310 -1.61 -2.02 -8.94
N ASP A 311 -2.02 -1.01 -8.20
CA ASP A 311 -2.23 0.34 -8.70
C ASP A 311 -1.16 1.31 -8.19
N ALA A 312 -0.83 2.29 -9.00
CA ALA A 312 -0.03 3.44 -8.59
C ALA A 312 -0.93 4.63 -8.35
N VAL A 313 -0.77 5.26 -7.20
CA VAL A 313 -1.40 6.53 -6.85
C VAL A 313 -0.35 7.63 -6.98
N ARG A 314 -0.65 8.64 -7.77
CA ARG A 314 0.17 9.84 -7.94
C ARG A 314 -0.65 11.05 -7.60
N CYS A 315 -0.25 11.79 -6.59
CA CYS A 315 -0.93 12.99 -6.14
C CYS A 315 -0.12 14.25 -6.49
N GLY A 316 -0.82 15.28 -6.93
CA GLY A 316 -0.32 16.62 -7.14
C GLY A 316 -1.17 17.64 -6.40
N ARG A 317 -0.97 18.94 -6.71
CA ARG A 317 -1.78 20.02 -6.12
C ARG A 317 -3.25 19.93 -6.52
N ALA A 318 -3.53 19.52 -7.76
CA ALA A 318 -4.87 19.47 -8.33
C ALA A 318 -5.66 18.21 -7.94
N GLY A 319 -5.01 17.16 -7.46
CA GLY A 319 -5.65 15.89 -7.11
C GLY A 319 -4.75 14.69 -7.33
N CYS A 320 -5.35 13.51 -7.26
CA CYS A 320 -4.65 12.23 -7.43
C CYS A 320 -5.11 11.50 -8.70
N GLN A 321 -4.19 10.79 -9.31
CA GLN A 321 -4.43 9.84 -10.39
C GLN A 321 -4.14 8.44 -9.86
N ILE A 322 -5.05 7.51 -10.09
CA ILE A 322 -4.94 6.11 -9.71
C ILE A 322 -5.02 5.28 -10.99
N ARG A 323 -4.08 4.36 -11.19
CA ARG A 323 -4.04 3.54 -12.38
C ARG A 323 -3.37 2.21 -12.15
N ARG A 324 -3.82 1.18 -12.86
CA ARG A 324 -3.21 -0.15 -12.86
C ARG A 324 -1.79 -0.08 -13.43
N VAL A 325 -0.81 -0.60 -12.67
CA VAL A 325 0.61 -0.60 -13.06
C VAL A 325 1.24 -1.98 -13.02
N ALA A 326 0.66 -2.91 -12.24
CA ALA A 326 1.17 -4.27 -12.24
C ALA A 326 0.04 -5.30 -12.02
N VAL A 327 0.35 -6.53 -12.41
CA VAL A 327 -0.48 -7.72 -12.19
C VAL A 327 0.39 -8.82 -11.61
N GLY A 328 -0.17 -9.62 -10.72
CA GLY A 328 0.51 -10.75 -10.12
C GLY A 328 0.05 -12.11 -10.62
N PRO A 329 0.61 -13.19 -10.07
CA PRO A 329 0.04 -14.51 -10.20
C PRO A 329 -1.39 -14.51 -9.65
N ARG A 330 -2.32 -15.18 -10.35
CA ARG A 330 -3.73 -15.19 -9.93
C ARG A 330 -3.95 -15.84 -8.56
N ILE A 331 -3.07 -16.76 -8.18
CA ILE A 331 -3.12 -17.47 -6.91
C ILE A 331 -2.45 -16.71 -5.77
N ALA A 332 -1.70 -15.64 -6.06
CA ALA A 332 -0.97 -14.91 -5.04
C ALA A 332 -1.88 -14.35 -3.95
N HIS A 333 -1.38 -14.37 -2.72
CA HIS A 333 -1.98 -13.83 -1.52
C HIS A 333 -0.98 -12.85 -0.89
N GLY A 334 -1.12 -11.58 -1.27
CA GLY A 334 -0.17 -10.52 -0.92
C GLY A 334 -0.37 -10.04 0.51
N GLU A 335 0.71 -9.87 1.26
CA GLU A 335 0.68 -9.51 2.68
C GLU A 335 1.65 -8.37 3.01
N GLY A 336 1.31 -7.58 4.01
CA GLY A 336 2.18 -6.58 4.63
C GLY A 336 2.55 -5.41 3.71
N HIS A 337 3.80 -4.98 3.74
CA HIS A 337 4.26 -3.81 3.00
C HIS A 337 4.77 -4.15 1.60
N ILE A 338 4.71 -3.16 0.70
CA ILE A 338 5.57 -3.16 -0.49
C ILE A 338 6.87 -2.47 -0.11
N ALA A 339 7.96 -3.24 0.03
CA ALA A 339 9.28 -2.69 0.29
C ALA A 339 10.09 -2.56 -1.01
N PHE A 340 11.11 -1.71 -0.96
CA PHE A 340 11.97 -1.47 -2.13
C PHE A 340 13.41 -1.80 -1.77
N SER A 341 14.00 -2.82 -2.42
CA SER A 341 15.43 -3.04 -2.34
C SER A 341 16.17 -1.96 -3.13
N VAL A 342 17.31 -1.52 -2.61
CA VAL A 342 18.19 -0.58 -3.31
C VAL A 342 19.37 -1.34 -3.84
N GLY A 343 19.45 -1.51 -5.17
CA GLY A 343 20.63 -2.08 -5.81
C GLY A 343 21.83 -1.13 -5.63
N ARG A 344 23.01 -1.70 -5.35
CA ARG A 344 24.28 -0.98 -5.33
C ARG A 344 24.69 -0.51 -6.72
#